data_2ed1b9b8d4965e54773388b36de1b7a1
#
_entry.id   2ed1b9b8d4965e54773388b36de1b7a1
#
_cell.length_a   1.000
_cell.length_b   1.000
_cell.length_c   1.000
_cell.angle_alpha   90.00
_cell.angle_beta   90.00
_cell.angle_gamma   90.00
#
_symmetry.space_group_name_H-M   'P 1'
#
loop_
_entity.id
_entity.type
_entity.pdbx_description
1 polymer ?
#
loop_
_entity_poly.entity_id
_entity_poly.type
_entity_poly.pdbx_seq_one_letter_code
_entity_poly.pdbx_strand_id
1 'polypeptide(L)'
;MKKLFKVILIALVTISMISCKNDEQLVTYPKSFPTIEIAQVDEATITYGDSISLTVSVSDKTPLSTLEVQVVVNNEIVVTESIRTKGKISTISRRYDIPFVPNRPDNEPVKVYLSSINVDGWTTDTILSTTIAKRPVINEIWLVPTVGKSYKLTLTDSANLIYYVEGMSYGTTITYRLATKVDKFFKVDFSGLVFGKVGDGIGLIGPSGDPITSTDETLVGISKFTFDALKFTVVVGGKLLEPATTLDINVDLLPMVMASKNFLGGNVYFGEGVEVTFTGLTNLPNSLPPDYFEITGENTATFLGPTAIYKAYYYIDGAYLYVEPQPDVIYPEALWVCGTGFGRPSSPYETTSSWNWNTPFDYAPCRLVSTGVYQLTIYGKNTDDEADGFGTLDFKFFFKRGWWDAAHEIDAAQYTLTSPFFGRTDTGNTGNVNGGGTAFEGVYRITLDQNAKTITLVKIN
;
A
#
# COMPACT_ATOMS: atom_id res chain seq x y z
N MET A 1 -29.77 -37.42 -51.96
CA MET A 1 -29.59 -36.18 -51.17
C MET A 1 -28.13 -35.71 -51.08
N LYS A 2 -27.12 -36.53 -50.80
CA LYS A 2 -25.71 -36.07 -50.68
C LYS A 2 -25.07 -35.48 -51.96
N LYS A 3 -25.50 -35.93 -53.19
CA LYS A 3 -24.98 -35.40 -54.47
C LYS A 3 -25.60 -34.01 -54.81
N LEU A 4 -26.86 -33.77 -54.45
CA LEU A 4 -27.52 -32.49 -54.65
C LEU A 4 -26.97 -31.39 -53.79
N PHE A 5 -26.62 -31.73 -52.54
CA PHE A 5 -26.00 -30.79 -51.56
C PHE A 5 -24.60 -30.33 -52.01
N LYS A 6 -23.80 -31.17 -52.61
CA LYS A 6 -22.47 -30.80 -53.15
C LYS A 6 -22.57 -29.88 -54.38
N VAL A 7 -23.55 -30.07 -55.26
CA VAL A 7 -23.76 -29.18 -56.41
C VAL A 7 -24.26 -27.78 -55.97
N ILE A 8 -25.15 -27.72 -54.99
CA ILE A 8 -25.62 -26.45 -54.42
C ILE A 8 -24.48 -25.71 -53.69
N LEU A 9 -23.61 -26.41 -52.94
CA LEU A 9 -22.49 -25.81 -52.22
C LEU A 9 -21.44 -25.25 -53.22
N ILE A 10 -21.15 -25.93 -54.32
CA ILE A 10 -20.23 -25.47 -55.36
C ILE A 10 -20.83 -24.27 -56.13
N ALA A 11 -22.13 -24.26 -56.36
CA ALA A 11 -22.81 -23.13 -57.02
C ALA A 11 -22.84 -21.87 -56.08
N LEU A 12 -23.00 -22.03 -54.75
CA LEU A 12 -22.93 -20.93 -53.81
C LEU A 12 -21.50 -20.36 -53.71
N VAL A 13 -20.46 -21.17 -53.72
CA VAL A 13 -19.07 -20.72 -53.66
C VAL A 13 -18.66 -19.99 -54.94
N THR A 14 -19.16 -20.41 -56.12
CA THR A 14 -18.88 -19.72 -57.37
C THR A 14 -19.65 -18.40 -57.52
N ILE A 15 -20.84 -18.25 -56.92
CA ILE A 15 -21.58 -16.98 -56.89
C ILE A 15 -20.92 -15.98 -55.96
N SER A 16 -20.31 -16.46 -54.85
CA SER A 16 -19.59 -15.56 -53.92
C SER A 16 -18.24 -15.05 -54.50
N MET A 17 -17.68 -15.73 -55.47
CA MET A 17 -16.44 -15.28 -56.13
C MET A 17 -16.70 -14.25 -57.26
N ILE A 18 -17.95 -14.10 -57.72
CA ILE A 18 -18.30 -13.13 -58.77
C ILE A 18 -18.78 -11.77 -58.16
N SER A 19 -19.05 -11.75 -56.85
CA SER A 19 -19.57 -10.56 -56.18
C SER A 19 -18.53 -9.54 -55.71
N CYS A 20 -17.22 -9.78 -55.97
CA CYS A 20 -16.16 -8.82 -55.64
C CYS A 20 -15.41 -8.34 -56.90
N LYS A 21 -16.15 -7.93 -57.90
CA LYS A 21 -15.66 -6.94 -58.86
C LYS A 21 -16.48 -5.68 -58.71
N ASN A 22 -16.36 -5.01 -57.54
CA ASN A 22 -16.42 -3.59 -57.58
C ASN A 22 -15.13 -3.15 -58.30
N ASP A 23 -15.25 -2.73 -59.56
CA ASP A 23 -14.29 -1.80 -60.10
C ASP A 23 -14.36 -0.55 -59.24
N GLU A 24 -13.68 -0.55 -58.08
CA GLU A 24 -13.31 0.67 -57.43
C GLU A 24 -12.46 1.39 -58.44
N GLN A 25 -13.07 2.38 -59.13
CA GLN A 25 -12.30 3.36 -59.88
C GLN A 25 -11.31 3.93 -58.89
N LEU A 26 -10.08 3.46 -58.90
CA LEU A 26 -8.98 4.05 -58.18
C LEU A 26 -8.89 5.49 -58.67
N VAL A 27 -9.46 6.40 -57.90
CA VAL A 27 -9.36 7.82 -58.15
C VAL A 27 -7.90 8.17 -57.89
N THR A 28 -7.12 8.30 -58.98
CA THR A 28 -5.75 8.76 -58.89
C THR A 28 -5.74 10.29 -58.80
N TYR A 29 -5.20 10.79 -57.74
CA TYR A 29 -5.00 12.24 -57.58
C TYR A 29 -3.60 12.62 -58.06
N PRO A 30 -3.41 13.87 -58.58
CA PRO A 30 -2.08 14.35 -58.90
C PRO A 30 -1.28 14.48 -57.60
N LYS A 31 0.00 14.11 -57.63
CA LYS A 31 0.90 14.23 -56.49
C LYS A 31 0.87 15.67 -55.98
N SER A 32 0.49 15.82 -54.71
CA SER A 32 0.43 17.13 -54.03
C SER A 32 0.71 16.92 -52.54
N PHE A 33 1.16 17.96 -51.91
CA PHE A 33 1.41 18.00 -50.45
C PHE A 33 0.39 18.95 -49.83
N PRO A 34 -0.20 18.60 -48.69
CA PRO A 34 -1.06 19.53 -47.95
C PRO A 34 -0.31 20.85 -47.68
N THR A 35 -1.03 21.95 -47.66
CA THR A 35 -0.52 23.26 -47.24
C THR A 35 -1.21 23.64 -45.92
N ILE A 36 -0.46 23.97 -44.93
CA ILE A 36 -0.94 24.53 -43.66
C ILE A 36 -0.95 26.06 -43.83
N GLU A 37 -2.14 26.63 -44.10
CA GLU A 37 -2.31 28.06 -44.44
C GLU A 37 -2.39 28.91 -43.17
N ILE A 38 -3.08 28.41 -42.13
CA ILE A 38 -3.18 29.04 -40.83
C ILE A 38 -2.81 28.00 -39.80
N ALA A 39 -1.91 28.35 -38.89
CA ALA A 39 -1.60 27.56 -37.70
C ALA A 39 -1.24 28.55 -36.58
N GLN A 40 -2.15 28.71 -35.63
CA GLN A 40 -1.94 29.64 -34.54
C GLN A 40 -2.48 29.09 -33.23
N VAL A 41 -1.82 29.47 -32.14
CA VAL A 41 -2.30 29.36 -30.77
C VAL A 41 -2.59 30.79 -30.32
N ASP A 42 -3.81 31.00 -29.80
CA ASP A 42 -4.29 32.35 -29.48
C ASP A 42 -3.57 32.94 -28.26
N GLU A 43 -3.17 32.10 -27.31
CA GLU A 43 -2.55 32.50 -26.06
C GLU A 43 -1.03 32.61 -26.19
N ALA A 44 -0.45 33.81 -26.03
CA ALA A 44 1.02 33.98 -25.94
C ALA A 44 1.59 33.51 -24.60
N THR A 45 0.78 33.51 -23.55
CA THR A 45 1.14 33.04 -22.21
C THR A 45 -0.06 32.35 -21.58
N ILE A 46 0.17 31.20 -20.96
CA ILE A 46 -0.82 30.46 -20.18
C ILE A 46 -0.28 30.12 -18.81
N THR A 47 -1.17 29.78 -17.90
CA THR A 47 -0.83 29.15 -16.62
C THR A 47 -1.03 27.63 -16.73
N TYR A 48 -0.13 26.81 -16.18
CA TYR A 48 -0.38 25.39 -16.06
C TYR A 48 -1.70 25.14 -15.31
N GLY A 49 -2.54 24.27 -15.84
CA GLY A 49 -3.91 24.06 -15.42
C GLY A 49 -4.92 24.73 -16.36
N ASP A 50 -4.50 25.67 -17.19
CA ASP A 50 -5.31 26.29 -18.25
C ASP A 50 -5.17 25.52 -19.57
N SER A 51 -5.87 25.98 -20.59
CA SER A 51 -5.89 25.38 -21.91
C SER A 51 -5.36 26.37 -22.97
N ILE A 52 -4.81 25.82 -24.05
CA ILE A 52 -4.51 26.57 -25.28
C ILE A 52 -5.63 26.38 -26.30
N SER A 53 -5.89 27.43 -27.09
CA SER A 53 -6.84 27.43 -28.20
C SER A 53 -6.07 27.36 -29.52
N LEU A 54 -6.13 26.23 -30.21
CA LEU A 54 -5.46 26.00 -31.49
C LEU A 54 -6.45 26.18 -32.65
N THR A 55 -6.05 26.98 -33.64
CA THR A 55 -6.75 27.10 -34.94
C THR A 55 -5.79 26.70 -36.06
N VAL A 56 -6.20 25.75 -36.91
CA VAL A 56 -5.44 25.27 -38.05
C VAL A 56 -6.34 25.28 -39.30
N SER A 57 -5.86 25.88 -40.39
CA SER A 57 -6.48 25.79 -41.74
C SER A 57 -5.54 25.07 -42.67
N VAL A 58 -6.00 24.01 -43.28
CA VAL A 58 -5.21 23.18 -44.19
C VAL A 58 -5.94 23.07 -45.56
N SER A 59 -5.17 23.03 -46.64
CA SER A 59 -5.67 22.81 -47.99
C SER A 59 -4.78 21.89 -48.80
N ASP A 60 -5.36 21.21 -49.79
CA ASP A 60 -4.59 20.44 -50.79
C ASP A 60 -5.43 20.27 -52.07
N LYS A 61 -4.74 20.02 -53.19
CA LYS A 61 -5.37 19.61 -54.46
C LYS A 61 -5.95 18.20 -54.38
N THR A 62 -5.31 17.34 -53.62
CA THR A 62 -5.78 15.99 -53.25
C THR A 62 -6.63 16.09 -51.96
N PRO A 63 -7.71 15.32 -51.84
CA PRO A 63 -8.51 15.34 -50.62
C PRO A 63 -7.66 15.10 -49.37
N LEU A 64 -7.91 15.88 -48.32
CA LEU A 64 -7.30 15.72 -47.00
C LEU A 64 -7.80 14.45 -46.34
N SER A 65 -6.97 13.83 -45.51
CA SER A 65 -7.29 12.63 -44.70
C SER A 65 -7.30 12.92 -43.22
N THR A 66 -6.17 13.40 -42.69
CA THR A 66 -5.97 13.51 -41.25
C THR A 66 -5.12 14.74 -40.93
N LEU A 67 -5.41 15.38 -39.81
CA LEU A 67 -4.51 16.29 -39.10
C LEU A 67 -4.10 15.65 -37.78
N GLU A 68 -2.82 15.39 -37.62
CA GLU A 68 -2.28 14.93 -36.35
C GLU A 68 -1.76 16.12 -35.54
N VAL A 69 -2.07 16.13 -34.27
CA VAL A 69 -1.70 17.18 -33.33
C VAL A 69 -0.99 16.54 -32.12
N GLN A 70 0.20 17.04 -31.80
CA GLN A 70 0.88 16.71 -30.55
C GLN A 70 1.23 18.00 -29.81
N VAL A 71 0.84 18.09 -28.56
CA VAL A 71 1.24 19.17 -27.67
C VAL A 71 2.33 18.67 -26.74
N VAL A 72 3.46 19.37 -26.72
CA VAL A 72 4.65 18.97 -25.96
C VAL A 72 5.07 20.10 -25.03
N VAL A 73 5.29 19.79 -23.78
CA VAL A 73 5.75 20.72 -22.73
C VAL A 73 6.87 20.03 -21.96
N ASN A 74 7.98 20.70 -21.77
CA ASN A 74 9.17 20.16 -21.09
C ASN A 74 9.63 18.79 -21.68
N ASN A 75 9.60 18.68 -23.02
CA ASN A 75 9.89 17.45 -23.78
C ASN A 75 8.97 16.26 -23.50
N GLU A 76 7.85 16.46 -22.83
CA GLU A 76 6.81 15.44 -22.60
C GLU A 76 5.60 15.72 -23.49
N ILE A 77 5.09 14.69 -24.14
CA ILE A 77 3.85 14.76 -24.91
C ILE A 77 2.70 14.80 -23.89
N VAL A 78 1.99 15.94 -23.85
CA VAL A 78 0.81 16.09 -22.96
C VAL A 78 -0.51 15.80 -23.67
N VAL A 79 -0.55 15.95 -25.00
CA VAL A 79 -1.70 15.63 -25.83
C VAL A 79 -1.22 14.99 -27.12
N THR A 80 -1.96 13.99 -27.60
CA THR A 80 -1.91 13.44 -28.98
C THR A 80 -3.34 13.31 -29.47
N GLU A 81 -3.67 13.91 -30.58
CA GLU A 81 -4.98 13.79 -31.24
C GLU A 81 -4.80 13.58 -32.73
N SER A 82 -5.56 12.65 -33.29
CA SER A 82 -5.68 12.41 -34.74
C SER A 82 -7.07 12.85 -35.19
N ILE A 83 -7.14 13.92 -35.96
CA ILE A 83 -8.38 14.57 -36.35
C ILE A 83 -8.66 14.24 -37.84
N ARG A 84 -9.76 13.57 -38.09
CA ARG A 84 -10.16 13.28 -39.48
C ARG A 84 -10.60 14.53 -40.20
N THR A 85 -9.90 14.86 -41.30
CA THR A 85 -10.24 15.95 -42.20
C THR A 85 -11.01 15.44 -43.42
N LYS A 86 -11.77 16.31 -44.09
CA LYS A 86 -12.57 15.97 -45.24
C LYS A 86 -12.47 17.04 -46.34
N GLY A 87 -12.53 16.56 -47.61
CA GLY A 87 -12.49 17.48 -48.76
C GLY A 87 -11.07 18.02 -48.98
N LYS A 88 -10.99 19.14 -49.70
CA LYS A 88 -9.70 19.75 -50.09
C LYS A 88 -9.30 20.94 -49.20
N ILE A 89 -10.18 21.40 -48.39
CA ILE A 89 -9.95 22.50 -47.42
C ILE A 89 -10.64 22.13 -46.12
N SER A 90 -9.97 22.33 -45.01
CA SER A 90 -10.49 22.07 -43.67
C SER A 90 -9.94 23.08 -42.68
N THR A 91 -10.83 23.68 -41.89
CA THR A 91 -10.45 24.53 -40.76
C THR A 91 -10.90 23.86 -39.48
N ILE A 92 -9.98 23.76 -38.55
CA ILE A 92 -10.10 23.02 -37.30
C ILE A 92 -9.81 23.98 -36.15
N SER A 93 -10.67 24.02 -35.16
CA SER A 93 -10.44 24.71 -33.90
C SER A 93 -10.54 23.70 -32.76
N ARG A 94 -9.56 23.70 -31.87
CA ARG A 94 -9.47 22.77 -30.72
C ARG A 94 -8.95 23.52 -29.51
N ARG A 95 -9.32 22.99 -28.34
CA ARG A 95 -8.79 23.43 -27.07
C ARG A 95 -8.11 22.27 -26.37
N TYR A 96 -6.89 22.49 -25.87
CA TYR A 96 -6.08 21.48 -25.21
C TYR A 96 -5.64 21.96 -23.84
N ASP A 97 -5.91 21.15 -22.82
CA ASP A 97 -5.53 21.43 -21.44
C ASP A 97 -4.03 21.18 -21.26
N ILE A 98 -3.35 22.10 -20.60
CA ILE A 98 -1.94 22.01 -20.27
C ILE A 98 -1.82 21.69 -18.77
N PRO A 99 -1.60 20.43 -18.38
CA PRO A 99 -1.73 20.03 -16.99
C PRO A 99 -0.63 20.61 -16.10
N PHE A 100 -1.01 21.03 -14.90
CA PHE A 100 -0.08 21.32 -13.82
C PHE A 100 0.26 20.02 -13.09
N VAL A 101 1.46 19.53 -13.31
CA VAL A 101 1.98 18.28 -12.73
C VAL A 101 3.31 18.55 -12.00
N PRO A 102 3.80 17.62 -11.16
CA PRO A 102 5.05 17.80 -10.44
C PRO A 102 6.23 18.21 -11.32
N ASN A 103 7.10 19.04 -10.78
CA ASN A 103 8.36 19.49 -11.38
C ASN A 103 8.23 20.25 -12.71
N ARG A 104 7.06 20.79 -13.04
CA ARG A 104 6.94 21.66 -14.24
C ARG A 104 7.84 22.90 -14.08
N PRO A 105 8.70 23.18 -15.05
CA PRO A 105 9.50 24.41 -15.05
C PRO A 105 8.62 25.63 -15.22
N ASP A 106 9.08 26.79 -14.78
CA ASP A 106 8.44 28.07 -15.07
C ASP A 106 8.93 28.63 -16.41
N ASN A 107 8.06 29.34 -17.11
CA ASN A 107 8.36 29.95 -18.41
C ASN A 107 8.78 28.95 -19.49
N GLU A 108 8.14 27.82 -19.55
CA GLU A 108 8.44 26.74 -20.49
C GLU A 108 7.70 26.92 -21.82
N PRO A 109 8.38 26.79 -22.98
CA PRO A 109 7.69 26.82 -24.27
C PRO A 109 6.72 25.64 -24.45
N VAL A 110 5.49 25.96 -24.85
CA VAL A 110 4.52 24.97 -25.32
C VAL A 110 4.75 24.77 -26.81
N LYS A 111 5.12 23.58 -27.23
CA LYS A 111 5.33 23.24 -28.64
C LYS A 111 4.12 22.46 -29.15
N VAL A 112 3.54 22.91 -30.26
CA VAL A 112 2.47 22.20 -30.97
C VAL A 112 3.00 21.68 -32.29
N TYR A 113 3.13 20.37 -32.40
CA TYR A 113 3.51 19.67 -33.63
C TYR A 113 2.25 19.35 -34.40
N LEU A 114 2.22 19.74 -35.67
CA LEU A 114 1.11 19.50 -36.60
C LEU A 114 1.62 18.73 -37.81
N SER A 115 0.92 17.67 -38.20
CA SER A 115 1.15 16.92 -39.43
C SER A 115 -0.16 16.79 -40.20
N SER A 116 -0.25 17.45 -41.35
CA SER A 116 -1.39 17.31 -42.26
C SER A 116 -1.12 16.23 -43.30
N ILE A 117 -2.06 15.30 -43.47
CA ILE A 117 -1.94 14.12 -44.31
C ILE A 117 -3.11 14.11 -45.30
N ASN A 118 -2.84 13.89 -46.60
CA ASN A 118 -3.87 13.70 -47.60
C ASN A 118 -4.18 12.18 -47.82
N VAL A 119 -5.15 11.85 -48.63
CA VAL A 119 -5.59 10.46 -48.89
C VAL A 119 -4.55 9.59 -49.55
N ASP A 120 -3.56 10.18 -50.23
CA ASP A 120 -2.43 9.46 -50.86
C ASP A 120 -1.23 9.31 -49.89
N GLY A 121 -1.37 9.77 -48.66
CA GLY A 121 -0.32 9.63 -47.63
C GLY A 121 0.79 10.69 -47.69
N TRP A 122 0.68 11.75 -48.51
CA TRP A 122 1.64 12.83 -48.51
C TRP A 122 1.41 13.75 -47.29
N THR A 123 2.49 14.16 -46.68
CA THR A 123 2.44 14.92 -45.42
C THR A 123 3.13 16.28 -45.53
N THR A 124 2.66 17.20 -44.70
CA THR A 124 3.33 18.48 -44.41
C THR A 124 3.27 18.72 -42.91
N ASP A 125 4.43 18.99 -42.34
CA ASP A 125 4.63 19.17 -40.90
C ASP A 125 4.93 20.63 -40.57
N THR A 126 4.50 21.09 -39.40
CA THR A 126 4.88 22.40 -38.84
C THR A 126 4.92 22.32 -37.32
N ILE A 127 5.64 23.27 -36.71
CA ILE A 127 5.78 23.41 -35.26
C ILE A 127 5.45 24.83 -34.88
N LEU A 128 4.56 24.99 -33.92
CA LEU A 128 4.27 26.25 -33.24
C LEU A 128 4.97 26.25 -31.87
N SER A 129 5.61 27.34 -31.53
CA SER A 129 6.28 27.52 -30.23
C SER A 129 6.15 28.97 -29.76
N THR A 130 4.97 29.54 -29.88
CA THR A 130 4.69 30.96 -29.55
C THR A 130 4.13 31.15 -28.14
N THR A 131 3.68 30.07 -27.50
CA THR A 131 3.06 30.10 -26.19
C THR A 131 4.06 29.71 -25.10
N ILE A 132 4.06 30.48 -24.02
CA ILE A 132 4.86 30.18 -22.81
C ILE A 132 3.94 29.75 -21.69
N ALA A 133 4.20 28.58 -21.10
CA ALA A 133 3.52 28.09 -19.91
C ALA A 133 4.23 28.57 -18.63
N LYS A 134 3.47 29.11 -17.70
CA LYS A 134 3.94 29.58 -16.39
C LYS A 134 3.33 28.78 -15.28
N ARG A 135 4.05 28.71 -14.16
CA ARG A 135 3.48 28.15 -12.94
C ARG A 135 2.35 29.02 -12.40
N PRO A 136 1.29 28.45 -11.82
CA PRO A 136 0.30 29.23 -11.09
C PRO A 136 0.96 29.93 -9.90
N VAL A 137 0.54 31.17 -9.67
CA VAL A 137 0.96 31.90 -8.47
C VAL A 137 0.18 31.36 -7.29
N ILE A 138 0.87 30.71 -6.37
CA ILE A 138 0.30 30.16 -5.15
C ILE A 138 0.65 31.12 -4.01
N ASN A 139 -0.30 31.96 -3.61
CA ASN A 139 -0.09 32.92 -2.52
C ASN A 139 -0.34 32.31 -1.14
N GLU A 140 -1.21 31.32 -1.08
CA GLU A 140 -1.55 30.61 0.16
C GLU A 140 -1.97 29.18 -0.12
N ILE A 141 -1.71 28.31 0.87
CA ILE A 141 -2.16 26.92 0.91
C ILE A 141 -2.83 26.69 2.25
N TRP A 142 -3.94 25.96 2.20
CA TRP A 142 -4.68 25.49 3.35
C TRP A 142 -4.64 23.98 3.42
N LEU A 143 -4.28 23.45 4.58
CA LEU A 143 -4.52 22.06 4.94
C LEU A 143 -5.97 21.97 5.44
N VAL A 144 -6.81 21.24 4.72
CA VAL A 144 -8.23 21.08 5.02
C VAL A 144 -8.51 19.60 5.34
N PRO A 145 -8.42 19.19 6.61
CA PRO A 145 -8.72 17.83 7.03
C PRO A 145 -10.19 17.48 6.79
N THR A 146 -10.45 16.18 6.57
CA THR A 146 -11.84 15.69 6.48
C THR A 146 -12.57 15.80 7.81
N VAL A 147 -11.83 15.72 8.92
CA VAL A 147 -12.33 15.91 10.28
C VAL A 147 -11.39 16.85 11.03
N GLY A 148 -11.94 17.84 11.71
CA GLY A 148 -11.17 18.78 12.51
C GLY A 148 -11.02 20.16 11.88
N LYS A 149 -10.06 20.94 12.39
CA LYS A 149 -9.80 22.33 12.02
C LYS A 149 -8.91 22.43 10.80
N SER A 150 -9.19 23.37 9.92
CA SER A 150 -8.31 23.74 8.79
C SER A 150 -7.18 24.65 9.23
N TYR A 151 -6.03 24.54 8.59
CA TYR A 151 -4.82 25.29 8.92
C TYR A 151 -4.26 25.96 7.68
N LYS A 152 -3.94 27.25 7.80
CA LYS A 152 -3.19 27.97 6.78
C LYS A 152 -1.71 27.62 6.93
N LEU A 153 -1.09 27.22 5.81
CA LEU A 153 0.34 26.96 5.78
C LEU A 153 1.11 28.24 5.49
N THR A 154 2.27 28.38 6.11
CA THR A 154 3.21 29.49 5.87
C THR A 154 4.22 29.09 4.80
N LEU A 155 4.42 29.96 3.82
CA LEU A 155 5.48 29.79 2.81
C LEU A 155 6.84 30.00 3.48
N THR A 156 7.64 28.96 3.57
CA THR A 156 8.97 28.98 4.21
C THR A 156 10.13 29.05 3.22
N ASP A 157 9.91 28.56 2.00
CA ASP A 157 10.86 28.65 0.90
C ASP A 157 10.12 29.04 -0.40
N SER A 158 10.27 30.28 -0.82
CA SER A 158 9.61 30.79 -2.02
C SER A 158 10.23 30.28 -3.32
N ALA A 159 11.50 29.90 -3.32
CA ALA A 159 12.17 29.37 -4.50
C ALA A 159 11.69 27.95 -4.84
N ASN A 160 11.47 27.13 -3.80
CA ASN A 160 11.01 25.76 -3.91
C ASN A 160 9.50 25.59 -3.60
N LEU A 161 8.78 26.66 -3.32
CA LEU A 161 7.36 26.65 -2.95
C LEU A 161 7.04 25.66 -1.82
N ILE A 162 7.85 25.73 -0.74
CA ILE A 162 7.69 24.92 0.46
C ILE A 162 6.76 25.62 1.46
N TYR A 163 5.69 24.98 1.82
CA TYR A 163 4.68 25.45 2.77
C TYR A 163 4.72 24.59 4.03
N TYR A 164 4.58 25.22 5.20
CA TYR A 164 4.70 24.58 6.49
C TYR A 164 3.65 25.04 7.49
N VAL A 165 3.24 24.16 8.37
CA VAL A 165 2.47 24.48 9.58
C VAL A 165 2.86 23.55 10.72
N GLU A 166 2.79 24.06 11.94
CA GLU A 166 2.96 23.32 13.20
C GLU A 166 1.88 23.68 14.21
N GLY A 167 1.88 23.00 15.35
CA GLY A 167 0.90 23.19 16.42
C GLY A 167 -0.44 22.55 16.11
N MET A 168 -0.47 21.57 15.21
CA MET A 168 -1.63 20.71 14.96
C MET A 168 -1.69 19.62 16.03
N SER A 169 -2.86 18.97 16.14
CA SER A 169 -3.07 17.84 17.05
C SER A 169 -3.95 16.80 16.36
N TYR A 170 -3.30 15.80 15.79
CA TYR A 170 -3.92 14.62 15.18
C TYR A 170 -3.29 13.37 15.75
N GLY A 171 -3.94 12.21 15.56
CA GLY A 171 -3.31 10.92 15.80
C GLY A 171 -2.18 10.64 14.80
N THR A 172 -1.78 9.39 14.67
CA THR A 172 -0.73 8.98 13.72
C THR A 172 -1.17 9.09 12.26
N THR A 173 -2.45 9.31 12.00
CA THR A 173 -3.04 9.41 10.65
C THR A 173 -3.86 10.67 10.51
N ILE A 174 -3.73 11.32 9.34
CA ILE A 174 -4.55 12.47 8.94
C ILE A 174 -5.03 12.28 7.49
N THR A 175 -6.33 12.53 7.24
CA THR A 175 -6.94 12.53 5.91
C THR A 175 -7.40 13.94 5.56
N TYR A 176 -6.96 14.48 4.44
CA TYR A 176 -7.08 15.91 4.11
C TYR A 176 -7.05 16.18 2.60
N ARG A 177 -7.37 17.44 2.25
CA ARG A 177 -7.03 18.06 0.97
C ARG A 177 -6.17 19.29 1.21
N LEU A 178 -5.37 19.68 0.20
CA LEU A 178 -4.68 20.97 0.21
C LEU A 178 -5.38 21.88 -0.78
N ALA A 179 -5.64 23.12 -0.41
CA ALA A 179 -6.39 24.05 -1.25
C ALA A 179 -5.77 25.45 -1.23
N THR A 180 -5.72 26.12 -2.38
CA THR A 180 -5.32 27.54 -2.46
C THR A 180 -6.42 28.49 -2.04
N LYS A 181 -7.66 27.99 -1.91
CA LYS A 181 -8.81 28.75 -1.44
C LYS A 181 -9.68 27.92 -0.51
N VAL A 182 -10.23 28.59 0.48
CA VAL A 182 -11.27 28.04 1.38
C VAL A 182 -12.45 29.00 1.42
N ASP A 183 -13.64 28.47 1.70
CA ASP A 183 -14.83 29.26 1.92
C ASP A 183 -14.85 29.93 3.32
N LYS A 184 -15.90 30.66 3.60
CA LYS A 184 -16.09 31.34 4.92
C LYS A 184 -16.19 30.38 6.12
N PHE A 185 -16.35 29.09 5.88
CA PHE A 185 -16.38 28.02 6.87
C PHE A 185 -15.08 27.23 6.90
N PHE A 186 -14.04 27.70 6.22
CA PHE A 186 -12.75 27.02 6.07
C PHE A 186 -12.84 25.62 5.42
N LYS A 187 -13.82 25.43 4.52
CA LYS A 187 -13.94 24.26 3.67
C LYS A 187 -13.30 24.53 2.32
N VAL A 188 -12.93 23.46 1.61
CA VAL A 188 -12.30 23.54 0.28
C VAL A 188 -13.21 24.34 -0.67
N ASP A 189 -12.64 25.38 -1.30
CA ASP A 189 -13.25 26.10 -2.42
C ASP A 189 -12.58 25.65 -3.73
N PHE A 190 -13.31 24.90 -4.53
CA PHE A 190 -12.83 24.36 -5.82
C PHE A 190 -12.72 25.43 -6.93
N SER A 191 -12.94 26.70 -6.65
CA SER A 191 -12.57 27.79 -7.57
C SER A 191 -11.06 28.09 -7.57
N GLY A 192 -10.32 27.54 -6.60
CA GLY A 192 -8.87 27.54 -6.55
C GLY A 192 -8.29 26.18 -6.91
N LEU A 193 -6.95 26.07 -6.84
CA LEU A 193 -6.26 24.79 -7.00
C LEU A 193 -6.52 23.94 -5.76
N VAL A 194 -6.89 22.68 -5.99
CA VAL A 194 -7.11 21.69 -4.93
C VAL A 194 -6.28 20.45 -5.22
N PHE A 195 -5.46 20.07 -4.26
CA PHE A 195 -4.64 18.88 -4.34
C PHE A 195 -5.28 17.75 -3.53
N GLY A 196 -5.30 16.57 -4.12
CA GLY A 196 -5.82 15.35 -3.53
C GLY A 196 -5.06 14.13 -4.04
N LYS A 197 -5.60 12.95 -3.79
CA LYS A 197 -5.01 11.69 -4.24
C LYS A 197 -5.26 11.49 -5.74
N VAL A 198 -4.20 11.22 -6.49
CA VAL A 198 -4.24 10.86 -7.92
C VAL A 198 -3.33 9.67 -8.13
N GLY A 199 -3.90 8.50 -8.43
CA GLY A 199 -3.15 7.24 -8.41
C GLY A 199 -2.53 6.98 -7.04
N ASP A 200 -1.22 6.72 -7.01
CA ASP A 200 -0.46 6.55 -5.76
C ASP A 200 0.19 7.86 -5.27
N GLY A 201 -0.03 8.98 -5.96
CA GLY A 201 0.56 10.27 -5.65
C GLY A 201 -0.45 11.36 -5.33
N ILE A 202 0.08 12.60 -5.31
CA ILE A 202 -0.69 13.82 -5.13
C ILE A 202 -0.82 14.54 -6.48
N GLY A 203 -1.99 15.05 -6.78
CA GLY A 203 -2.25 15.83 -7.98
C GLY A 203 -3.42 16.78 -7.80
N LEU A 204 -3.71 17.58 -8.83
CA LEU A 204 -4.90 18.42 -8.84
C LEU A 204 -6.15 17.58 -8.99
N ILE A 205 -7.16 17.89 -8.18
CA ILE A 205 -8.46 17.21 -8.18
C ILE A 205 -9.63 18.18 -8.31
N GLY A 206 -10.73 17.67 -8.88
CA GLY A 206 -12.05 18.32 -8.83
C GLY A 206 -12.85 17.94 -7.57
N PRO A 207 -14.13 18.39 -7.48
CA PRO A 207 -14.99 18.14 -6.33
C PRO A 207 -15.20 16.68 -5.96
N SER A 208 -15.18 15.78 -6.93
CA SER A 208 -15.33 14.33 -6.75
C SER A 208 -14.01 13.58 -6.48
N GLY A 209 -12.88 14.29 -6.48
CA GLY A 209 -11.57 13.66 -6.25
C GLY A 209 -11.35 13.28 -4.79
N ASP A 210 -10.50 12.26 -4.58
CA ASP A 210 -10.24 11.70 -3.27
C ASP A 210 -9.28 12.56 -2.42
N PRO A 211 -9.47 12.59 -1.09
CA PRO A 211 -8.52 13.21 -0.19
C PRO A 211 -7.22 12.39 -0.09
N ILE A 212 -6.15 13.04 0.35
CA ILE A 212 -4.87 12.43 0.69
C ILE A 212 -4.97 11.86 2.11
N THR A 213 -4.35 10.70 2.35
CA THR A 213 -4.13 10.17 3.69
C THR A 213 -2.64 10.05 3.93
N SER A 214 -2.16 10.61 5.04
CA SER A 214 -0.79 10.47 5.51
C SER A 214 -0.79 9.80 6.88
N THR A 215 0.05 8.79 7.04
CA THR A 215 0.22 8.03 8.29
C THR A 215 1.71 7.98 8.65
N ASP A 216 2.02 8.20 9.92
CA ASP A 216 3.34 7.99 10.48
C ASP A 216 3.18 7.42 11.90
N GLU A 217 3.35 6.12 12.02
CA GLU A 217 3.20 5.38 13.29
C GLU A 217 4.41 5.54 14.21
N THR A 218 5.50 6.13 13.73
CA THR A 218 6.67 6.45 14.56
C THR A 218 6.47 7.70 15.41
N LEU A 219 5.35 8.40 15.22
CA LEU A 219 4.99 9.60 15.96
C LEU A 219 3.98 9.30 17.08
N VAL A 220 4.06 10.04 18.17
CA VAL A 220 2.97 10.10 19.16
C VAL A 220 1.70 10.69 18.53
N GLY A 221 1.89 11.61 17.59
CA GLY A 221 0.84 12.21 16.79
C GLY A 221 1.40 13.25 15.83
N ILE A 222 0.65 13.54 14.77
CA ILE A 222 1.01 14.52 13.75
C ILE A 222 0.74 15.92 14.27
N SER A 223 1.81 16.70 14.47
CA SER A 223 1.76 18.10 14.91
C SER A 223 2.41 19.07 13.93
N LYS A 224 3.08 18.57 12.90
CA LYS A 224 3.78 19.32 11.85
C LYS A 224 3.41 18.79 10.48
N PHE A 225 3.39 19.71 9.52
CA PHE A 225 3.04 19.37 8.14
C PHE A 225 3.83 20.25 7.17
N THR A 226 4.45 19.64 6.17
CA THR A 226 5.17 20.33 5.11
C THR A 226 4.63 19.88 3.75
N PHE A 227 4.38 20.84 2.87
CA PHE A 227 3.99 20.59 1.48
C PHE A 227 4.97 21.24 0.51
N ASP A 228 5.57 20.43 -0.36
CA ASP A 228 6.36 20.89 -1.52
C ASP A 228 5.40 21.01 -2.71
N ALA A 229 5.03 22.25 -3.06
CA ALA A 229 4.09 22.51 -4.14
C ALA A 229 4.71 22.45 -5.53
N LEU A 230 6.03 22.27 -5.66
CA LEU A 230 6.67 21.94 -6.92
C LEU A 230 6.66 20.43 -7.18
N LYS A 231 6.93 19.62 -6.17
CA LYS A 231 7.03 18.16 -6.30
C LYS A 231 5.71 17.45 -6.00
N PHE A 232 4.72 18.17 -5.48
CA PHE A 232 3.47 17.61 -4.96
C PHE A 232 3.72 16.53 -3.91
N THR A 233 4.64 16.80 -2.97
CA THR A 233 4.98 15.88 -1.90
C THR A 233 4.64 16.47 -0.53
N VAL A 234 4.31 15.59 0.39
CA VAL A 234 3.96 15.93 1.76
C VAL A 234 4.87 15.20 2.71
N VAL A 235 5.27 15.89 3.77
CA VAL A 235 5.94 15.30 4.93
C VAL A 235 5.14 15.68 6.17
N VAL A 236 4.72 14.67 6.94
CA VAL A 236 4.15 14.86 8.26
C VAL A 236 5.23 14.72 9.32
N GLY A 237 5.06 15.34 10.47
CA GLY A 237 6.02 15.26 11.57
C GLY A 237 5.35 15.53 12.92
N GLY A 238 6.09 15.25 13.98
CA GLY A 238 5.61 15.40 15.35
C GLY A 238 6.67 14.99 16.37
N LYS A 239 6.23 14.73 17.58
CA LYS A 239 7.09 14.11 18.57
C LYS A 239 7.24 12.64 18.22
N LEU A 240 8.47 12.18 18.10
CA LEU A 240 8.75 10.76 17.89
C LEU A 240 8.25 9.94 19.09
N LEU A 241 7.73 8.79 18.80
CA LEU A 241 7.45 7.78 19.79
C LEU A 241 8.78 7.21 20.27
N GLU A 242 9.07 7.32 21.55
CA GLU A 242 10.29 6.76 22.13
C GLU A 242 9.97 5.37 22.69
N PRO A 243 10.86 4.38 22.51
CA PRO A 243 10.67 3.07 23.10
C PRO A 243 10.48 3.16 24.62
N ALA A 244 9.59 2.34 25.14
CA ALA A 244 9.30 2.28 26.56
C ALA A 244 10.53 1.81 27.35
N THR A 245 10.98 2.62 28.30
CA THR A 245 11.99 2.25 29.29
C THR A 245 11.38 1.85 30.63
N THR A 246 10.08 2.07 30.78
CA THR A 246 9.27 1.64 31.94
C THR A 246 7.92 1.12 31.44
N LEU A 247 7.36 0.16 32.14
CA LEU A 247 5.99 -0.33 31.95
C LEU A 247 5.35 -0.59 33.32
N ASP A 248 4.39 0.24 33.69
CA ASP A 248 3.53 0.01 34.85
C ASP A 248 2.26 -0.71 34.39
N ILE A 249 2.15 -1.98 34.76
CA ILE A 249 1.04 -2.84 34.34
C ILE A 249 -0.33 -2.27 34.72
N ASN A 250 -0.44 -1.60 35.86
CA ASN A 250 -1.70 -1.08 36.36
C ASN A 250 -2.05 0.32 35.88
N VAL A 251 -1.10 1.01 35.25
CA VAL A 251 -1.25 2.40 34.76
C VAL A 251 -1.29 2.44 33.24
N ASP A 252 -0.35 1.74 32.60
CA ASP A 252 -0.16 1.81 31.14
C ASP A 252 -1.08 0.86 30.37
N LEU A 253 -1.61 -0.19 31.02
CA LEU A 253 -2.53 -1.13 30.45
C LEU A 253 -3.95 -0.93 30.99
N LEU A 254 -4.94 -1.04 30.10
CA LEU A 254 -6.35 -0.79 30.45
C LEU A 254 -7.11 -2.10 30.65
N PRO A 255 -8.10 -2.14 31.59
CA PRO A 255 -8.92 -3.31 31.81
C PRO A 255 -9.66 -3.77 30.56
N MET A 256 -9.60 -5.08 30.27
CA MET A 256 -10.32 -5.72 29.19
C MET A 256 -10.72 -7.16 29.56
N VAL A 257 -11.74 -7.69 28.89
CA VAL A 257 -12.21 -9.06 29.05
C VAL A 257 -12.12 -9.80 27.74
N MET A 258 -11.46 -10.95 27.73
CA MET A 258 -11.39 -11.85 26.57
C MET A 258 -11.79 -13.26 27.00
N ALA A 259 -12.78 -13.86 26.31
CA ALA A 259 -13.30 -15.19 26.62
C ALA A 259 -13.58 -15.41 28.12
N SER A 260 -14.24 -14.45 28.75
CA SER A 260 -14.60 -14.45 30.19
C SER A 260 -13.42 -14.39 31.18
N LYS A 261 -12.20 -14.11 30.70
CA LYS A 261 -11.00 -13.90 31.54
C LYS A 261 -10.61 -12.42 31.60
N ASN A 262 -10.06 -12.01 32.74
CA ASN A 262 -9.68 -10.62 33.00
C ASN A 262 -8.25 -10.36 32.58
N PHE A 263 -8.08 -9.32 31.74
CA PHE A 263 -6.79 -8.84 31.28
C PHE A 263 -6.66 -7.33 31.54
N LEU A 264 -5.42 -6.86 31.56
CA LEU A 264 -5.09 -5.48 31.25
C LEU A 264 -4.41 -5.49 29.86
N GLY A 265 -4.77 -4.58 28.97
CA GLY A 265 -4.23 -4.58 27.62
C GLY A 265 -3.99 -3.19 27.07
N GLY A 266 -3.00 -3.07 26.19
CA GLY A 266 -2.62 -1.81 25.57
C GLY A 266 -1.61 -1.99 24.44
N ASN A 267 -1.28 -0.88 23.81
CA ASN A 267 -0.19 -0.81 22.84
C ASN A 267 1.05 -0.24 23.53
N VAL A 268 2.18 -0.92 23.38
CA VAL A 268 3.46 -0.48 23.92
C VAL A 268 4.49 -0.45 22.80
N TYR A 269 5.19 0.66 22.66
CA TYR A 269 6.31 0.77 21.73
C TYR A 269 7.57 0.25 22.39
N PHE A 270 7.98 -0.97 22.02
CA PHE A 270 9.22 -1.56 22.51
C PHE A 270 10.36 -1.36 21.51
N GLY A 271 11.56 -1.14 22.03
CA GLY A 271 12.79 -1.02 21.24
C GLY A 271 13.69 -2.24 21.42
N GLU A 272 14.20 -2.80 20.34
CA GLU A 272 15.18 -3.89 20.37
C GLU A 272 16.42 -3.45 21.18
N GLY A 273 16.83 -4.26 22.14
CA GLY A 273 17.96 -3.99 23.02
C GLY A 273 17.70 -2.93 24.10
N VAL A 274 16.47 -2.39 24.20
CA VAL A 274 16.11 -1.41 25.24
C VAL A 274 15.75 -2.13 26.53
N GLU A 275 16.35 -1.70 27.63
CA GLU A 275 15.99 -2.19 28.97
C GLU A 275 14.69 -1.53 29.44
N VAL A 276 13.76 -2.35 29.91
CA VAL A 276 12.46 -1.94 30.45
C VAL A 276 12.39 -2.28 31.93
N THR A 277 12.05 -1.29 32.75
CA THR A 277 11.71 -1.47 34.17
C THR A 277 10.23 -1.73 34.31
N PHE A 278 9.87 -2.85 34.97
CA PHE A 278 8.48 -3.25 35.18
C PHE A 278 8.01 -2.85 36.58
N THR A 279 6.79 -2.32 36.64
CA THR A 279 6.05 -2.08 37.88
C THR A 279 4.75 -2.87 37.86
N GLY A 280 4.38 -3.49 38.98
CA GLY A 280 3.16 -4.32 39.05
C GLY A 280 3.36 -5.77 38.62
N LEU A 281 4.58 -6.16 38.21
CA LEU A 281 4.96 -7.57 38.02
C LEU A 281 5.82 -8.03 39.21
N THR A 282 5.58 -9.28 39.60
CA THR A 282 6.40 -10.00 40.58
C THR A 282 7.00 -11.20 39.89
N ASN A 283 8.28 -11.54 40.15
CA ASN A 283 8.93 -12.71 39.57
C ASN A 283 8.98 -12.68 38.04
N LEU A 284 9.73 -11.73 37.46
CA LEU A 284 9.82 -11.52 36.01
C LEU A 284 10.11 -12.81 35.22
N PRO A 285 10.97 -13.74 35.65
CA PRO A 285 11.19 -15.00 34.94
C PRO A 285 9.93 -15.82 34.67
N ASN A 286 8.95 -15.74 35.58
CA ASN A 286 7.66 -16.43 35.44
C ASN A 286 6.57 -15.56 34.81
N SER A 287 6.78 -14.25 34.69
CA SER A 287 5.76 -13.30 34.23
C SER A 287 5.99 -12.78 32.81
N LEU A 288 7.18 -12.99 32.23
CA LEU A 288 7.52 -12.48 30.90
C LEU A 288 7.78 -13.59 29.88
N PRO A 289 7.41 -13.40 28.60
CA PRO A 289 7.75 -14.34 27.54
C PRO A 289 9.25 -14.31 27.26
N PRO A 290 9.98 -15.43 27.40
CA PRO A 290 11.44 -15.47 27.30
C PRO A 290 11.97 -15.25 25.88
N ASP A 291 11.13 -15.34 24.88
CA ASP A 291 11.51 -15.00 23.50
C ASP A 291 11.56 -13.50 23.25
N TYR A 292 10.80 -12.71 24.00
CA TYR A 292 10.74 -11.28 23.87
C TYR A 292 11.50 -10.51 24.94
N PHE A 293 11.88 -11.16 26.07
CA PHE A 293 12.56 -10.48 27.18
C PHE A 293 13.71 -11.33 27.74
N GLU A 294 14.87 -10.70 27.89
CA GLU A 294 16.00 -11.21 28.64
C GLU A 294 16.02 -10.49 30.00
N ILE A 295 15.94 -11.27 31.09
CA ILE A 295 15.90 -10.72 32.45
C ILE A 295 17.28 -10.18 32.81
N THR A 296 17.36 -8.91 33.17
CA THR A 296 18.61 -8.20 33.53
C THR A 296 18.68 -7.83 35.00
N GLY A 297 17.56 -7.84 35.73
CA GLY A 297 17.47 -7.53 37.14
C GLY A 297 16.19 -8.04 37.79
N GLU A 298 15.96 -7.66 39.03
CA GLU A 298 14.78 -8.10 39.80
C GLU A 298 13.47 -7.66 39.15
N ASN A 299 13.46 -6.43 38.61
CA ASN A 299 12.31 -5.82 37.96
C ASN A 299 12.65 -5.23 36.59
N THR A 300 13.78 -5.61 35.98
CA THR A 300 14.23 -5.14 34.67
C THR A 300 14.46 -6.28 33.70
N ALA A 301 14.16 -6.04 32.43
CA ALA A 301 14.44 -6.95 31.34
C ALA A 301 14.72 -6.18 30.04
N THR A 302 15.63 -6.70 29.22
CA THR A 302 15.89 -6.15 27.89
C THR A 302 14.91 -6.75 26.88
N PHE A 303 14.28 -5.91 26.07
CA PHE A 303 13.41 -6.35 24.99
C PHE A 303 14.22 -6.87 23.81
N LEU A 304 13.86 -8.04 23.31
CA LEU A 304 14.62 -8.77 22.28
C LEU A 304 13.95 -8.74 20.89
N GLY A 305 12.70 -8.33 20.81
CA GLY A 305 11.97 -8.26 19.52
C GLY A 305 12.40 -7.04 18.70
N PRO A 306 12.09 -7.02 17.39
CA PRO A 306 12.28 -5.83 16.56
C PRO A 306 11.60 -4.59 17.16
N THR A 307 12.19 -3.41 16.93
CA THR A 307 11.61 -2.15 17.39
C THR A 307 10.29 -1.88 16.69
N ALA A 308 9.17 -1.93 17.43
CA ALA A 308 7.81 -1.74 16.90
C ALA A 308 6.80 -1.48 18.01
N ILE A 309 5.58 -1.10 17.61
CA ILE A 309 4.43 -1.10 18.52
C ILE A 309 3.92 -2.54 18.64
N TYR A 310 3.83 -3.02 19.86
CA TYR A 310 3.32 -4.33 20.21
C TYR A 310 2.00 -4.20 20.96
N LYS A 311 1.15 -5.23 20.86
CA LYS A 311 0.07 -5.42 21.82
C LYS A 311 0.60 -6.15 23.03
N ALA A 312 0.33 -5.59 24.20
CA ALA A 312 0.64 -6.18 25.49
C ALA A 312 -0.65 -6.57 26.19
N TYR A 313 -0.74 -7.79 26.71
CA TYR A 313 -1.89 -8.30 27.45
C TYR A 313 -1.40 -8.93 28.75
N TYR A 314 -1.67 -8.30 29.87
CA TYR A 314 -1.40 -8.89 31.17
C TYR A 314 -2.60 -9.70 31.65
N TYR A 315 -2.43 -11.01 31.76
CA TYR A 315 -3.42 -11.89 32.35
C TYR A 315 -3.35 -11.80 33.89
N ILE A 316 -4.39 -11.27 34.51
CA ILE A 316 -4.39 -10.92 35.93
C ILE A 316 -4.25 -12.17 36.81
N ASP A 317 -5.08 -13.20 36.59
CA ASP A 317 -5.15 -14.41 37.44
C ASP A 317 -3.88 -15.26 37.34
N GLY A 318 -3.17 -15.22 36.24
CA GLY A 318 -1.94 -15.98 36.01
C GLY A 318 -0.67 -15.14 36.09
N ALA A 319 -0.75 -13.85 36.40
CA ALA A 319 0.37 -12.93 36.52
C ALA A 319 1.37 -12.99 35.37
N TYR A 320 0.88 -13.03 34.11
CA TYR A 320 1.70 -13.20 32.91
C TYR A 320 1.40 -12.15 31.85
N LEU A 321 2.49 -11.55 31.29
CA LEU A 321 2.42 -10.60 30.19
C LEU A 321 2.59 -11.30 28.85
N TYR A 322 1.57 -11.29 28.01
CA TYR A 322 1.67 -11.66 26.61
C TYR A 322 2.06 -10.42 25.80
N VAL A 323 2.98 -10.60 24.86
CA VAL A 323 3.40 -9.56 23.92
C VAL A 323 3.30 -10.14 22.52
N GLU A 324 2.60 -9.44 21.63
CA GLU A 324 2.45 -9.84 20.24
C GLU A 324 2.64 -8.64 19.29
N PRO A 325 3.16 -8.84 18.04
CA PRO A 325 3.09 -7.83 17.00
C PRO A 325 1.65 -7.39 16.75
N GLN A 326 1.46 -6.20 16.15
CA GLN A 326 0.10 -5.79 15.77
C GLN A 326 -0.55 -6.84 14.86
N PRO A 327 -1.88 -7.08 14.97
CA PRO A 327 -2.58 -8.17 14.28
C PRO A 327 -2.55 -8.12 12.75
N ASP A 328 -2.30 -6.95 12.17
CA ASP A 328 -2.17 -6.70 10.74
C ASP A 328 -0.76 -6.89 10.21
N VAL A 329 0.24 -7.01 11.09
CA VAL A 329 1.61 -7.39 10.72
C VAL A 329 1.62 -8.83 10.21
N ILE A 330 2.25 -9.05 9.06
CA ILE A 330 2.27 -10.33 8.36
C ILE A 330 3.72 -10.79 8.13
N TYR A 331 3.89 -12.05 7.72
CA TYR A 331 5.19 -12.54 7.25
C TYR A 331 5.76 -11.62 6.13
N PRO A 332 7.06 -11.28 6.14
CA PRO A 332 8.13 -11.86 7.00
C PRO A 332 8.32 -11.17 8.37
N GLU A 333 7.62 -10.10 8.69
CA GLU A 333 7.79 -9.35 9.93
C GLU A 333 7.22 -10.09 11.16
N ALA A 334 6.21 -10.93 10.96
CA ALA A 334 5.62 -11.75 12.00
C ALA A 334 5.27 -13.16 11.52
N LEU A 335 5.31 -14.12 12.43
CA LEU A 335 4.85 -15.49 12.26
C LEU A 335 4.08 -15.91 13.50
N TRP A 336 3.01 -16.68 13.33
CA TRP A 336 2.09 -17.05 14.38
C TRP A 336 1.99 -18.57 14.50
N VAL A 337 1.77 -19.06 15.70
CA VAL A 337 1.45 -20.46 15.98
C VAL A 337 0.05 -20.53 16.58
N CYS A 338 -0.78 -21.44 16.10
CA CYS A 338 -2.07 -21.77 16.67
C CYS A 338 -2.24 -23.28 16.71
N GLY A 339 -2.90 -23.82 17.75
CA GLY A 339 -3.08 -25.24 17.94
C GLY A 339 -3.35 -25.62 19.38
N THR A 340 -3.15 -26.88 19.73
CA THR A 340 -3.38 -27.46 21.06
C THR A 340 -2.09 -27.99 21.68
N GLY A 341 -2.14 -28.29 22.98
CA GLY A 341 -1.08 -28.99 23.69
C GLY A 341 0.17 -28.16 24.00
N PHE A 342 0.07 -26.84 23.97
CA PHE A 342 1.14 -25.97 24.43
C PHE A 342 0.61 -24.89 25.38
N GLY A 343 1.47 -24.35 26.20
CA GLY A 343 1.18 -23.30 27.14
C GLY A 343 2.36 -22.40 27.40
N ARG A 344 2.21 -21.50 28.37
CA ARG A 344 3.29 -20.60 28.78
C ARG A 344 4.45 -21.38 29.41
N PRO A 345 5.70 -20.97 29.15
CA PRO A 345 6.87 -21.65 29.70
C PRO A 345 6.87 -21.71 31.23
N SER A 346 6.30 -20.71 31.91
CA SER A 346 6.37 -20.55 33.36
C SER A 346 5.16 -21.08 34.13
N SER A 347 4.02 -21.27 33.49
CA SER A 347 2.79 -21.71 34.16
C SER A 347 1.99 -22.67 33.28
N PRO A 348 2.42 -23.94 33.24
CA PRO A 348 1.86 -24.94 32.31
C PRO A 348 0.40 -25.28 32.54
N TYR A 349 -0.11 -25.12 33.78
CA TYR A 349 -1.39 -25.69 34.18
C TYR A 349 -2.58 -24.75 34.06
N GLU A 350 -2.37 -23.46 33.89
CA GLU A 350 -3.47 -22.49 33.92
C GLU A 350 -4.10 -22.18 32.58
N THR A 351 -3.40 -22.45 31.49
CA THR A 351 -3.84 -22.08 30.15
C THR A 351 -3.37 -23.10 29.13
N THR A 352 -4.31 -23.84 28.58
CA THR A 352 -4.07 -24.69 27.42
C THR A 352 -4.42 -23.94 26.14
N SER A 353 -3.57 -24.03 25.15
CA SER A 353 -3.87 -23.54 23.81
C SER A 353 -5.00 -24.35 23.17
N SER A 354 -5.72 -23.72 22.26
CA SER A 354 -6.74 -24.37 21.44
C SER A 354 -6.67 -23.86 20.01
N TRP A 355 -7.27 -24.60 19.07
CA TRP A 355 -7.44 -24.15 17.68
C TRP A 355 -8.39 -22.96 17.63
N ASN A 356 -7.96 -21.81 18.11
CA ASN A 356 -8.73 -20.60 18.22
C ASN A 356 -7.85 -19.35 18.18
N TRP A 357 -8.44 -18.17 17.94
CA TRP A 357 -7.77 -16.88 17.90
C TRP A 357 -8.38 -15.85 18.85
N ASN A 358 -9.16 -16.31 19.82
CA ASN A 358 -9.95 -15.43 20.69
C ASN A 358 -9.15 -14.83 21.85
N THR A 359 -8.14 -15.52 22.31
CA THR A 359 -7.32 -15.08 23.45
C THR A 359 -5.84 -15.32 23.20
N PRO A 360 -4.96 -14.59 23.90
CA PRO A 360 -3.50 -14.84 23.84
C PRO A 360 -3.08 -16.22 24.37
N PHE A 361 -4.03 -17.03 24.87
CA PHE A 361 -3.77 -18.43 25.27
C PHE A 361 -3.79 -19.39 24.10
N ASP A 362 -4.62 -19.08 23.11
CA ASP A 362 -4.95 -20.00 22.02
C ASP A 362 -3.86 -20.02 20.94
N TYR A 363 -3.07 -18.97 20.86
CA TYR A 363 -2.03 -18.79 19.86
C TYR A 363 -0.79 -18.15 20.46
N ALA A 364 0.32 -18.19 19.73
CA ALA A 364 1.55 -17.52 20.14
C ALA A 364 2.25 -16.88 18.95
N PRO A 365 2.77 -15.64 19.08
CA PRO A 365 3.64 -15.04 18.08
C PRO A 365 5.04 -15.60 18.22
N CYS A 366 5.67 -15.92 17.08
CA CYS A 366 7.09 -16.25 17.03
C CYS A 366 7.92 -14.98 16.92
N ARG A 367 8.95 -14.83 17.75
CA ARG A 367 9.90 -13.73 17.63
C ARG A 367 10.74 -13.92 16.36
N LEU A 368 10.88 -12.88 15.55
CA LEU A 368 11.85 -12.82 14.47
C LEU A 368 13.25 -12.65 15.08
N VAL A 369 14.12 -13.63 14.88
CA VAL A 369 15.51 -13.64 15.41
C VAL A 369 16.49 -13.07 14.39
N SER A 370 16.29 -13.44 13.13
CA SER A 370 17.00 -12.92 11.97
C SER A 370 16.15 -13.19 10.72
N THR A 371 16.50 -12.59 9.61
CA THR A 371 15.74 -12.75 8.37
C THR A 371 15.40 -14.21 8.07
N GLY A 372 14.12 -14.54 8.11
CA GLY A 372 13.60 -15.88 7.85
C GLY A 372 13.76 -16.89 9.00
N VAL A 373 14.25 -16.48 10.18
CA VAL A 373 14.38 -17.35 11.35
C VAL A 373 13.50 -16.86 12.49
N TYR A 374 12.60 -17.72 12.94
CA TYR A 374 11.61 -17.43 13.97
C TYR A 374 11.75 -18.37 15.16
N GLN A 375 11.47 -17.86 16.35
CA GLN A 375 11.64 -18.57 17.60
C GLN A 375 10.41 -18.42 18.49
N LEU A 376 10.03 -19.52 19.14
CA LEU A 376 8.94 -19.58 20.11
C LEU A 376 9.30 -20.54 21.23
N THR A 377 9.18 -20.13 22.47
CA THR A 377 9.34 -20.95 23.65
C THR A 377 7.99 -21.28 24.26
N ILE A 378 7.72 -22.57 24.43
CA ILE A 378 6.46 -23.09 24.97
C ILE A 378 6.75 -24.08 26.11
N TYR A 379 5.78 -24.23 27.02
CA TYR A 379 5.64 -25.48 27.72
C TYR A 379 4.84 -26.41 26.83
N GLY A 380 5.38 -27.57 26.53
CA GLY A 380 4.73 -28.61 25.74
C GLY A 380 4.51 -29.87 26.59
N LYS A 381 3.34 -30.46 26.45
CA LYS A 381 3.01 -31.75 27.05
C LYS A 381 2.32 -32.62 26.02
N ASN A 382 2.73 -33.88 25.95
CA ASN A 382 2.11 -34.91 25.14
C ASN A 382 1.98 -36.15 25.98
N THR A 383 0.81 -36.31 26.61
CA THR A 383 0.48 -37.47 27.42
C THR A 383 -0.90 -37.99 27.00
N ASP A 384 -1.13 -39.29 27.13
CA ASP A 384 -2.43 -39.88 26.86
C ASP A 384 -3.49 -39.54 27.94
N ASP A 385 -3.11 -38.74 28.95
CA ASP A 385 -3.97 -38.33 30.03
C ASP A 385 -4.72 -37.05 29.70
N GLU A 386 -5.91 -37.15 29.15
CA GLU A 386 -6.82 -36.03 28.89
C GLU A 386 -7.36 -35.36 30.17
N ALA A 387 -7.10 -35.95 31.35
CA ALA A 387 -7.68 -35.48 32.61
C ALA A 387 -7.13 -34.13 33.08
N ASP A 388 -5.97 -33.71 32.60
CA ASP A 388 -5.36 -32.39 32.90
C ASP A 388 -5.75 -31.26 31.95
N GLY A 389 -6.53 -31.57 30.89
CA GLY A 389 -7.03 -30.61 29.91
C GLY A 389 -5.96 -30.06 28.95
N PHE A 390 -4.71 -30.58 29.00
CA PHE A 390 -3.63 -30.06 28.19
C PHE A 390 -3.70 -30.57 26.73
N GLY A 391 -4.23 -31.77 26.53
CA GLY A 391 -4.36 -32.37 25.21
C GLY A 391 -3.04 -32.77 24.55
N THR A 392 -3.17 -33.31 23.36
CA THR A 392 -2.01 -33.65 22.53
C THR A 392 -1.45 -32.44 21.83
N LEU A 393 -0.13 -32.30 21.78
CA LEU A 393 0.52 -31.23 21.03
C LEU A 393 0.22 -31.38 19.54
N ASP A 394 -0.47 -30.41 18.99
CA ASP A 394 -0.80 -30.31 17.57
C ASP A 394 -0.99 -28.84 17.18
N PHE A 395 -0.10 -28.31 16.33
CA PHE A 395 -0.12 -26.90 15.96
C PHE A 395 0.36 -26.66 14.52
N LYS A 396 0.10 -25.47 14.03
CA LYS A 396 0.53 -25.00 12.72
C LYS A 396 1.10 -23.59 12.80
N PHE A 397 1.99 -23.24 11.85
CA PHE A 397 2.47 -21.89 11.66
C PHE A 397 1.64 -21.14 10.61
N PHE A 398 1.40 -19.86 10.86
CA PHE A 398 0.59 -18.98 10.01
C PHE A 398 1.37 -17.71 9.67
N PHE A 399 1.31 -17.30 8.40
CA PHE A 399 1.90 -16.05 7.93
C PHE A 399 1.13 -14.80 8.39
N LYS A 400 -0.05 -14.99 8.95
CA LYS A 400 -0.97 -13.94 9.37
C LYS A 400 -1.83 -14.44 10.53
N ARG A 401 -2.13 -13.54 11.47
CA ARG A 401 -3.01 -13.87 12.60
C ARG A 401 -4.44 -14.13 12.11
N GLY A 402 -5.03 -15.24 12.50
CA GLY A 402 -6.42 -15.62 12.17
C GLY A 402 -6.50 -16.84 11.26
N TRP A 403 -7.74 -17.24 10.91
CA TRP A 403 -8.00 -18.32 9.98
C TRP A 403 -7.96 -17.81 8.53
N TRP A 404 -7.06 -18.38 7.75
CA TRP A 404 -6.81 -18.01 6.37
C TRP A 404 -6.80 -19.26 5.49
N ASP A 405 -6.69 -19.07 4.19
CA ASP A 405 -6.51 -20.17 3.25
C ASP A 405 -5.08 -20.77 3.33
N ALA A 406 -4.89 -21.90 2.64
CA ALA A 406 -3.62 -22.62 2.61
C ALA A 406 -2.42 -21.77 2.15
N ALA A 407 -2.65 -20.64 1.48
CA ALA A 407 -1.59 -19.72 1.06
C ALA A 407 -1.00 -18.91 2.25
N HIS A 408 -1.69 -18.88 3.38
CA HIS A 408 -1.26 -18.17 4.59
C HIS A 408 -0.75 -19.11 5.69
N GLU A 409 -0.62 -20.39 5.38
CA GLU A 409 -0.17 -21.44 6.30
C GLU A 409 1.19 -22.00 5.85
N ILE A 410 2.03 -22.38 6.83
CA ILE A 410 3.24 -23.14 6.56
C ILE A 410 2.91 -24.64 6.58
N ASP A 411 3.14 -25.27 5.44
CA ASP A 411 3.11 -26.74 5.35
C ASP A 411 4.37 -27.34 5.96
N ALA A 412 4.29 -27.86 7.20
CA ALA A 412 5.42 -28.47 7.88
C ALA A 412 5.99 -29.71 7.13
N ALA A 413 5.24 -30.27 6.18
CA ALA A 413 5.72 -31.36 5.33
C ALA A 413 6.89 -30.92 4.41
N GLN A 414 7.01 -29.62 4.15
CA GLN A 414 8.10 -29.05 3.36
C GLN A 414 9.37 -28.77 4.18
N TYR A 415 9.35 -29.07 5.49
CA TYR A 415 10.44 -28.80 6.41
C TYR A 415 11.01 -30.09 6.98
N THR A 416 12.31 -30.08 7.25
CA THR A 416 12.96 -31.13 8.04
C THR A 416 12.67 -30.88 9.51
N LEU A 417 11.98 -31.81 10.16
CA LEU A 417 11.74 -31.78 11.60
C LEU A 417 12.92 -32.41 12.33
N THR A 418 13.56 -31.66 13.20
CA THR A 418 14.67 -32.15 14.03
C THR A 418 14.26 -32.15 15.49
N SER A 419 13.65 -33.25 15.89
CA SER A 419 13.31 -33.52 17.29
C SER A 419 12.93 -34.99 17.43
N PRO A 420 13.30 -35.66 18.55
CA PRO A 420 12.84 -37.01 18.84
C PRO A 420 11.32 -37.07 19.20
N PHE A 421 10.68 -35.92 19.41
CA PHE A 421 9.30 -35.83 19.93
C PHE A 421 8.28 -35.41 18.88
N PHE A 422 8.73 -34.78 17.77
CA PHE A 422 7.80 -34.30 16.76
C PHE A 422 7.56 -35.32 15.65
N GLY A 423 6.30 -35.49 15.34
CA GLY A 423 5.81 -36.15 14.15
C GLY A 423 5.04 -35.19 13.26
N ARG A 424 4.44 -35.73 12.23
CA ARG A 424 3.53 -35.05 11.33
C ARG A 424 2.20 -35.78 11.31
N THR A 425 1.09 -35.05 11.24
CA THR A 425 -0.18 -35.67 10.88
C THR A 425 -0.25 -35.77 9.36
N ASP A 426 -0.21 -37.00 8.84
CA ASP A 426 -0.37 -37.28 7.40
C ASP A 426 -1.83 -37.45 6.97
N THR A 427 -2.77 -37.42 7.89
CA THR A 427 -4.19 -37.72 7.60
C THR A 427 -5.05 -36.48 7.75
N GLY A 428 -5.38 -35.84 6.63
CA GLY A 428 -6.44 -34.84 6.51
C GLY A 428 -6.08 -33.38 6.85
N ASN A 429 -4.97 -33.11 7.55
CA ASN A 429 -4.44 -31.79 7.85
C ASN A 429 -2.95 -31.77 7.51
N THR A 430 -2.61 -31.72 6.25
CA THR A 430 -1.23 -31.57 5.79
C THR A 430 -0.62 -30.30 6.37
N GLY A 431 0.54 -30.40 6.99
CA GLY A 431 1.32 -29.27 7.46
C GLY A 431 1.27 -28.95 8.94
N ASN A 432 0.59 -29.74 9.77
CA ASN A 432 0.69 -29.61 11.23
C ASN A 432 1.98 -30.23 11.78
N VAL A 433 2.45 -29.68 12.88
CA VAL A 433 3.47 -30.27 13.74
C VAL A 433 2.77 -30.88 14.94
N ASN A 434 3.02 -32.16 15.24
CA ASN A 434 2.39 -32.86 16.37
C ASN A 434 3.40 -33.57 17.27
N GLY A 435 2.92 -34.06 18.41
CA GLY A 435 3.75 -34.72 19.42
C GLY A 435 4.30 -36.10 19.07
N GLY A 436 4.06 -36.64 17.86
CA GLY A 436 4.67 -37.88 17.35
C GLY A 436 4.38 -39.15 18.14
N GLY A 437 3.37 -39.18 19.01
CA GLY A 437 3.01 -40.34 19.84
C GLY A 437 4.02 -40.67 20.96
N THR A 438 5.05 -39.87 21.16
CA THR A 438 6.02 -40.04 22.25
C THR A 438 5.64 -39.13 23.42
N ALA A 439 5.52 -39.68 24.61
CA ALA A 439 5.24 -38.89 25.81
C ALA A 439 6.40 -37.94 26.12
N PHE A 440 6.11 -36.67 26.31
CA PHE A 440 7.06 -35.64 26.73
C PHE A 440 6.36 -34.56 27.57
N GLU A 441 7.16 -33.91 28.39
CA GLU A 441 6.73 -32.77 29.21
C GLU A 441 7.91 -31.85 29.49
N GLY A 442 7.68 -30.54 29.45
CA GLY A 442 8.70 -29.54 29.81
C GLY A 442 8.68 -28.29 28.93
N VAL A 443 9.67 -27.46 29.15
CA VAL A 443 9.85 -26.22 28.37
C VAL A 443 10.73 -26.48 27.16
N TYR A 444 10.22 -26.10 26.00
CA TYR A 444 10.86 -26.33 24.72
C TYR A 444 10.96 -25.03 23.92
N ARG A 445 12.09 -24.90 23.22
CA ARG A 445 12.30 -23.85 22.23
C ARG A 445 12.14 -24.42 20.83
N ILE A 446 11.17 -23.86 20.12
CA ILE A 446 10.92 -24.14 18.72
C ILE A 446 11.63 -23.09 17.90
N THR A 447 12.40 -23.50 16.89
CA THR A 447 12.98 -22.61 15.90
C THR A 447 12.54 -23.05 14.51
N LEU A 448 11.92 -22.16 13.78
CA LEU A 448 11.57 -22.34 12.36
C LEU A 448 12.54 -21.51 11.53
N ASP A 449 13.32 -22.18 10.68
CA ASP A 449 14.22 -21.56 9.71
C ASP A 449 13.65 -21.75 8.30
N GLN A 450 13.16 -20.67 7.72
CA GLN A 450 12.61 -20.63 6.35
C GLN A 450 13.70 -20.81 5.28
N ASN A 451 14.92 -20.40 5.59
CA ASN A 451 16.03 -20.45 4.65
C ASN A 451 16.57 -21.88 4.54
N ALA A 452 16.79 -22.51 5.68
CA ALA A 452 17.25 -23.90 5.78
C ALA A 452 16.12 -24.94 5.61
N LYS A 453 14.86 -24.50 5.62
CA LYS A 453 13.68 -25.37 5.63
C LYS A 453 13.72 -26.38 6.78
N THR A 454 14.00 -25.91 7.99
CA THR A 454 14.04 -26.74 9.19
C THR A 454 13.10 -26.21 10.28
N ILE A 455 12.51 -27.14 11.03
CA ILE A 455 11.83 -26.87 12.30
C ILE A 455 12.55 -27.69 13.36
N THR A 456 13.13 -27.02 14.35
CA THR A 456 13.85 -27.67 15.45
C THR A 456 13.11 -27.47 16.75
N LEU A 457 13.13 -28.47 17.61
CA LEU A 457 12.63 -28.42 18.97
C LEU A 457 13.72 -28.84 19.94
N VAL A 458 14.05 -27.98 20.88
CA VAL A 458 15.08 -28.23 21.89
C VAL A 458 14.47 -28.04 23.26
N LYS A 459 14.59 -29.04 24.13
CA LYS A 459 14.24 -28.94 25.56
C LYS A 459 15.20 -27.98 26.23
N ILE A 460 14.71 -26.98 26.92
CA ILE A 460 15.52 -25.99 27.63
C ILE A 460 15.42 -26.10 29.15
N ASN A 461 14.34 -26.75 29.65
CA ASN A 461 14.18 -27.12 31.08
C ASN A 461 13.28 -28.36 31.23
#